data_62b7098e3d5c4d7ceb58f27fa7c89105
#
_entry.id   62b7098e3d5c4d7ceb58f27fa7c89105
#
_cell.length_a   1.000
_cell.length_b   1.000
_cell.length_c   1.000
_cell.angle_alpha   90.00
_cell.angle_beta   90.00
_cell.angle_gamma   90.00
#
_symmetry.space_group_name_H-M   'P 1'
#
loop_
_entity.id
_entity.type
_entity.pdbx_description
1 polymer ?
#
loop_
_entity_poly.entity_id
_entity_poly.type
_entity_poly.pdbx_seq_one_letter_code
_entity_poly.pdbx_strand_id
1 'polypeptide(L)'
;AYLALRLALPEFEPVVYPFDEILNVTQAGEVDAGLIIHEGQLTYQNQGLHLITDLGQWWLKDTGLPLPLGGNAIRRDLGEKAMHEVTALLKKSIQYALDHRAEALQHALQYGRDLDRSQADKFVGMYVNDWTIDFGPRGREAVTTLLKRAYDEKIIPHPVKLEFIG
;
A
#
# COMPACT_ATOMS: atom_id res chain seq x y z
N ALA A 1 2.54 -5.61 -0.28
CA ALA A 1 3.50 -5.65 -1.40
C ALA A 1 3.99 -7.08 -1.65
N TYR A 2 4.53 -7.81 -0.65
CA TYR A 2 5.05 -9.18 -0.81
C TYR A 2 4.03 -10.14 -1.45
N LEU A 3 2.77 -10.08 -1.04
CA LEU A 3 1.70 -10.90 -1.61
C LEU A 3 1.49 -10.61 -3.10
N ALA A 4 1.49 -9.34 -3.51
CA ALA A 4 1.39 -8.98 -4.92
C ALA A 4 2.62 -9.44 -5.71
N LEU A 5 3.82 -9.34 -5.12
CA LEU A 5 5.04 -9.86 -5.74
C LEU A 5 4.99 -11.38 -5.95
N ARG A 6 4.49 -12.13 -4.96
CA ARG A 6 4.31 -13.60 -5.06
C ARG A 6 3.30 -14.02 -6.13
N LEU A 7 2.32 -13.16 -6.41
CA LEU A 7 1.36 -13.39 -7.50
C LEU A 7 1.95 -13.02 -8.87
N ALA A 8 2.84 -12.03 -8.92
CA ALA A 8 3.47 -11.58 -10.15
C ALA A 8 4.65 -12.44 -10.59
N LEU A 9 5.41 -12.97 -9.63
CA LEU A 9 6.60 -13.79 -9.86
C LEU A 9 6.42 -15.17 -9.21
N PRO A 10 6.46 -16.27 -10.00
CA PRO A 10 6.12 -17.60 -9.49
C PRO A 10 7.14 -18.14 -8.48
N GLU A 11 8.44 -17.90 -8.69
CA GLU A 11 9.50 -18.43 -7.84
C GLU A 11 10.60 -17.40 -7.60
N PHE A 12 10.93 -17.17 -6.34
CA PHE A 12 12.10 -16.42 -5.90
C PHE A 12 12.39 -16.73 -4.43
N GLU A 13 13.63 -16.56 -4.01
CA GLU A 13 14.06 -16.68 -2.62
C GLU A 13 14.01 -15.32 -1.95
N PRO A 14 13.09 -15.09 -0.98
CA PRO A 14 12.98 -13.79 -0.32
C PRO A 14 14.04 -13.65 0.78
N VAL A 15 14.77 -12.55 0.76
CA VAL A 15 15.64 -12.10 1.85
C VAL A 15 15.00 -10.88 2.50
N VAL A 16 14.92 -10.86 3.83
CA VAL A 16 14.25 -9.79 4.57
C VAL A 16 15.27 -8.79 5.10
N TYR A 17 15.10 -7.54 4.72
CA TYR A 17 15.87 -6.40 5.21
C TYR A 17 14.95 -5.35 5.83
N PRO A 18 15.47 -4.46 6.70
CA PRO A 18 14.77 -3.23 7.05
C PRO A 18 14.36 -2.48 5.78
N PHE A 19 13.13 -1.98 5.74
CA PHE A 19 12.56 -1.45 4.48
C PHE A 19 13.35 -0.26 3.91
N ASP A 20 14.01 0.51 4.75
CA ASP A 20 14.85 1.66 4.40
C ASP A 20 16.26 1.27 3.91
N GLU A 21 16.67 0.02 4.09
CA GLU A 21 17.95 -0.50 3.59
C GLU A 21 17.85 -1.16 2.20
N ILE A 22 16.63 -1.48 1.73
CA ILE A 22 16.43 -2.29 0.51
C ILE A 22 17.11 -1.67 -0.72
N LEU A 23 17.05 -0.35 -0.91
CA LEU A 23 17.73 0.30 -2.04
C LEU A 23 19.25 0.12 -1.97
N ASN A 24 19.84 0.26 -0.78
CA ASN A 24 21.29 0.19 -0.58
C ASN A 24 21.80 -1.23 -0.81
N VAL A 25 21.15 -2.26 -0.28
CA VAL A 25 21.55 -3.67 -0.47
C VAL A 25 21.35 -4.11 -1.92
N THR A 26 20.33 -3.58 -2.60
CA THR A 26 20.13 -3.84 -4.04
C THR A 26 21.23 -3.18 -4.85
N GLN A 27 21.60 -1.93 -4.55
CA GLN A 27 22.70 -1.22 -5.21
C GLN A 27 24.04 -1.92 -4.97
N ALA A 28 24.26 -2.44 -3.77
CA ALA A 28 25.48 -3.18 -3.42
C ALA A 28 25.56 -4.57 -4.10
N GLY A 29 24.49 -5.05 -4.73
CA GLY A 29 24.43 -6.36 -5.37
C GLY A 29 24.32 -7.52 -4.37
N GLU A 30 23.88 -7.26 -3.14
CA GLU A 30 23.62 -8.29 -2.15
C GLU A 30 22.34 -9.09 -2.47
N VAL A 31 21.43 -8.47 -3.22
CA VAL A 31 20.21 -9.08 -3.77
C VAL A 31 20.04 -8.67 -5.23
N ASP A 32 19.40 -9.53 -6.02
CA ASP A 32 19.19 -9.29 -7.46
C ASP A 32 18.14 -8.20 -7.72
N ALA A 33 17.16 -8.05 -6.81
CA ALA A 33 16.10 -7.05 -6.92
C ALA A 33 15.54 -6.68 -5.54
N GLY A 34 15.06 -5.44 -5.40
CA GLY A 34 14.43 -4.93 -4.19
C GLY A 34 12.94 -4.63 -4.39
N LEU A 35 12.10 -5.03 -3.42
CA LEU A 35 10.69 -4.66 -3.38
C LEU A 35 10.51 -3.38 -2.57
N ILE A 36 10.20 -2.28 -3.24
CA ILE A 36 10.12 -0.96 -2.63
C ILE A 36 8.66 -0.56 -2.34
N ILE A 37 8.40 -0.14 -1.11
CA ILE A 37 7.06 0.28 -0.62
C ILE A 37 7.07 1.67 0.02
N HIS A 38 8.19 2.38 -0.04
CA HIS A 38 8.39 3.70 0.55
C HIS A 38 8.75 4.74 -0.52
N GLU A 39 9.11 5.93 -0.12
CA GLU A 39 9.49 7.05 -1.00
C GLU A 39 10.63 6.71 -1.99
N GLY A 40 11.42 5.70 -1.70
CA GLY A 40 12.44 5.16 -2.61
C GLY A 40 11.91 4.76 -3.98
N GLN A 41 10.62 4.45 -4.11
CA GLN A 41 9.97 4.23 -5.40
C GLN A 41 9.97 5.47 -6.32
N LEU A 42 10.26 6.66 -5.80
CA LEU A 42 10.42 7.89 -6.56
C LEU A 42 11.89 8.27 -6.81
N THR A 43 12.82 7.65 -6.08
CA THR A 43 14.23 8.07 -6.04
C THR A 43 15.24 6.98 -6.42
N TYR A 44 14.80 5.74 -6.65
CA TYR A 44 15.67 4.59 -6.97
C TYR A 44 16.62 4.86 -8.14
N GLN A 45 16.20 5.66 -9.14
CA GLN A 45 17.03 6.02 -10.30
C GLN A 45 18.28 6.82 -9.90
N ASN A 46 18.21 7.60 -8.81
CA ASN A 46 19.36 8.37 -8.30
C ASN A 46 20.47 7.45 -7.79
N GLN A 47 20.17 6.19 -7.51
CA GLN A 47 21.13 5.17 -7.09
C GLN A 47 21.53 4.22 -8.24
N GLY A 48 21.21 4.57 -9.48
CA GLY A 48 21.54 3.76 -10.65
C GLY A 48 20.70 2.47 -10.79
N LEU A 49 19.61 2.35 -10.02
CA LEU A 49 18.70 1.22 -10.11
C LEU A 49 17.65 1.42 -11.20
N HIS A 50 17.12 0.33 -11.72
CA HIS A 50 16.13 0.31 -12.78
C HIS A 50 14.82 -0.34 -12.32
N LEU A 51 13.68 0.18 -12.81
CA LEU A 51 12.37 -0.43 -12.58
C LEU A 51 12.25 -1.71 -13.41
N ILE A 52 12.09 -2.84 -12.74
CA ILE A 52 11.78 -4.12 -13.38
C ILE A 52 10.30 -4.23 -13.67
N THR A 53 9.48 -3.97 -12.65
CA THR A 53 8.02 -4.01 -12.76
C THR A 53 7.35 -3.10 -11.74
N ASP A 54 6.27 -2.43 -12.18
CA ASP A 54 5.33 -1.76 -11.29
C ASP A 54 4.18 -2.73 -11.01
N LEU A 55 4.12 -3.21 -9.76
CA LEU A 55 3.11 -4.20 -9.36
C LEU A 55 1.68 -3.66 -9.43
N GLY A 56 1.50 -2.34 -9.27
CA GLY A 56 0.19 -1.70 -9.43
C GLY A 56 -0.27 -1.72 -10.88
N GLN A 57 0.61 -1.40 -11.82
CA GLN A 57 0.31 -1.46 -13.25
C GLN A 57 0.12 -2.90 -13.73
N TRP A 58 0.97 -3.82 -13.26
CA TRP A 58 0.82 -5.24 -13.55
C TRP A 58 -0.57 -5.75 -13.11
N TRP A 59 -0.95 -5.47 -11.87
CA TRP A 59 -2.24 -5.89 -11.31
C TRP A 59 -3.43 -5.29 -12.07
N LEU A 60 -3.35 -3.99 -12.38
CA LEU A 60 -4.40 -3.31 -13.15
C LEU A 60 -4.58 -3.92 -14.54
N LYS A 61 -3.48 -4.23 -15.22
CA LYS A 61 -3.50 -4.87 -16.54
C LYS A 61 -4.11 -6.27 -16.49
N ASP A 62 -3.80 -7.02 -15.43
CA ASP A 62 -4.21 -8.42 -15.28
C ASP A 62 -5.68 -8.55 -14.81
N THR A 63 -6.15 -7.65 -13.95
CA THR A 63 -7.46 -7.76 -13.29
C THR A 63 -8.45 -6.67 -13.69
N GLY A 64 -8.00 -5.57 -14.24
CA GLY A 64 -8.80 -4.36 -14.44
C GLY A 64 -9.10 -3.59 -13.13
N LEU A 65 -8.56 -4.02 -11.99
CA LEU A 65 -8.84 -3.47 -10.67
C LEU A 65 -7.62 -2.71 -10.12
N PRO A 66 -7.82 -1.71 -9.22
CA PRO A 66 -6.70 -1.08 -8.54
C PRO A 66 -6.02 -2.09 -7.59
N LEU A 67 -4.68 -2.01 -7.46
CA LEU A 67 -3.98 -2.81 -6.46
C LEU A 67 -4.23 -2.22 -5.06
N PRO A 68 -4.80 -2.99 -4.11
CA PRO A 68 -4.93 -2.53 -2.73
C PRO A 68 -3.54 -2.36 -2.09
N LEU A 69 -3.19 -1.13 -1.70
CA LEU A 69 -1.90 -0.83 -1.07
C LEU A 69 -1.93 -1.01 0.44
N GLY A 70 -3.09 -0.85 1.05
CA GLY A 70 -3.28 -0.99 2.48
C GLY A 70 -4.76 -0.94 2.86
N GLY A 71 -5.01 -1.16 4.14
CA GLY A 71 -6.35 -1.05 4.71
C GLY A 71 -6.27 -0.90 6.23
N ASN A 72 -7.17 -0.12 6.78
CA ASN A 72 -7.33 -0.03 8.22
C ASN A 72 -8.20 -1.19 8.70
N ALA A 73 -7.77 -1.86 9.76
CA ALA A 73 -8.52 -2.94 10.37
C ALA A 73 -8.90 -2.58 11.79
N ILE A 74 -10.11 -2.98 12.20
CA ILE A 74 -10.61 -2.77 13.55
C ILE A 74 -10.97 -4.10 14.20
N ARG A 75 -10.75 -4.22 15.50
CA ARG A 75 -11.05 -5.43 16.26
C ARG A 75 -12.55 -5.61 16.43
N ARG A 76 -13.05 -6.82 16.17
CA ARG A 76 -14.48 -7.16 16.27
C ARG A 76 -15.00 -7.17 17.70
N ASP A 77 -14.15 -7.48 18.68
CA ASP A 77 -14.51 -7.53 20.10
C ASP A 77 -14.84 -6.18 20.74
N LEU A 78 -14.58 -5.07 20.01
CA LEU A 78 -15.04 -3.73 20.42
C LEU A 78 -16.55 -3.56 20.30
N GLY A 79 -17.24 -4.41 19.56
CA GLY A 79 -18.66 -4.36 19.28
C GLY A 79 -19.05 -3.37 18.18
N GLU A 80 -20.21 -3.59 17.57
CA GLU A 80 -20.67 -2.86 16.39
C GLU A 80 -20.69 -1.34 16.57
N LYS A 81 -21.20 -0.87 17.73
CA LYS A 81 -21.29 0.56 18.02
C LYS A 81 -19.93 1.23 17.97
N ALA A 82 -18.93 0.69 18.67
CA ALA A 82 -17.59 1.25 18.71
C ALA A 82 -16.91 1.17 17.32
N MET A 83 -17.10 0.07 16.59
CA MET A 83 -16.56 -0.07 15.25
C MET A 83 -17.10 1.01 14.30
N HIS A 84 -18.39 1.28 14.31
CA HIS A 84 -18.99 2.34 13.48
C HIS A 84 -18.57 3.74 13.91
N GLU A 85 -18.50 4.03 15.21
CA GLU A 85 -18.06 5.33 15.74
C GLU A 85 -16.59 5.63 15.33
N VAL A 86 -15.69 4.67 15.53
CA VAL A 86 -14.28 4.81 15.15
C VAL A 86 -14.13 4.96 13.63
N THR A 87 -14.86 4.18 12.83
CA THR A 87 -14.86 4.30 11.37
C THR A 87 -15.33 5.68 10.92
N ALA A 88 -16.39 6.20 11.52
CA ALA A 88 -16.90 7.54 11.21
C ALA A 88 -15.90 8.65 11.57
N LEU A 89 -15.21 8.52 12.71
CA LEU A 89 -14.15 9.46 13.11
C LEU A 89 -12.94 9.41 12.16
N LEU A 90 -12.53 8.21 11.79
CA LEU A 90 -11.42 8.03 10.85
C LEU A 90 -11.75 8.64 9.48
N LYS A 91 -12.94 8.38 8.94
CA LYS A 91 -13.41 9.01 7.69
C LYS A 91 -13.40 10.54 7.76
N LYS A 92 -13.90 11.13 8.85
CA LYS A 92 -13.87 12.58 9.06
C LYS A 92 -12.44 13.12 9.10
N SER A 93 -11.52 12.43 9.77
CA SER A 93 -10.11 12.83 9.85
C SER A 93 -9.44 12.80 8.47
N ILE A 94 -9.69 11.74 7.69
CA ILE A 94 -9.15 11.61 6.33
C ILE A 94 -9.73 12.71 5.43
N GLN A 95 -11.05 12.93 5.48
CA GLN A 95 -11.71 13.98 4.70
C GLN A 95 -11.15 15.37 5.05
N TYR A 96 -10.98 15.66 6.34
CA TYR A 96 -10.36 16.92 6.77
C TYR A 96 -8.96 17.11 6.18
N ALA A 97 -8.14 16.07 6.20
CA ALA A 97 -6.79 16.12 5.64
C ALA A 97 -6.79 16.33 4.11
N LEU A 98 -7.76 15.76 3.40
CA LEU A 98 -7.92 15.98 1.95
C LEU A 98 -8.37 17.40 1.65
N ASP A 99 -9.33 17.94 2.42
CA ASP A 99 -9.85 19.29 2.26
C ASP A 99 -8.81 20.36 2.66
N HIS A 100 -7.90 20.03 3.61
CA HIS A 100 -6.84 20.91 4.12
C HIS A 100 -5.45 20.38 3.72
N ARG A 101 -5.30 19.98 2.45
CA ARG A 101 -4.12 19.28 1.93
C ARG A 101 -2.79 19.96 2.26
N ALA A 102 -2.72 21.29 2.17
CA ALA A 102 -1.49 22.03 2.42
C ALA A 102 -1.01 21.89 3.88
N GLU A 103 -1.93 21.97 4.84
CA GLU A 103 -1.64 21.82 6.26
C GLU A 103 -1.31 20.37 6.61
N ALA A 104 -2.08 19.42 6.08
CA ALA A 104 -1.84 17.99 6.26
C ALA A 104 -0.47 17.59 5.73
N LEU A 105 -0.07 18.09 4.56
CA LEU A 105 1.24 17.84 3.98
C LEU A 105 2.36 18.45 4.83
N GLN A 106 2.18 19.67 5.35
CA GLN A 106 3.14 20.31 6.25
C GLN A 106 3.35 19.48 7.54
N HIS A 107 2.27 18.89 8.06
CA HIS A 107 2.37 17.97 9.19
C HIS A 107 3.10 16.67 8.81
N ALA A 108 2.75 16.07 7.69
CA ALA A 108 3.35 14.82 7.20
C ALA A 108 4.86 14.94 6.93
N LEU A 109 5.32 16.09 6.43
CA LEU A 109 6.74 16.36 6.17
C LEU A 109 7.63 16.27 7.42
N GLN A 110 7.09 16.43 8.63
CA GLN A 110 7.83 16.23 9.88
C GLN A 110 8.27 14.78 10.08
N TYR A 111 7.62 13.84 9.40
CA TYR A 111 7.88 12.40 9.44
C TYR A 111 8.47 11.87 8.12
N GLY A 112 8.54 12.73 7.10
CA GLY A 112 9.15 12.41 5.80
C GLY A 112 10.67 12.33 5.89
N ARG A 113 11.26 11.40 5.12
CA ARG A 113 12.71 11.25 5.02
C ARG A 113 13.15 11.77 3.66
N ASP A 114 13.98 12.82 3.64
CA ASP A 114 14.67 13.32 2.44
C ASP A 114 13.79 13.64 1.21
N LEU A 115 12.50 13.92 1.42
CA LEU A 115 11.58 14.33 0.36
C LEU A 115 11.44 15.87 0.35
N ASP A 116 11.49 16.44 -0.84
CA ASP A 116 10.99 17.79 -1.03
C ASP A 116 9.44 17.80 -0.97
N ARG A 117 8.85 19.00 -0.87
CA ARG A 117 7.41 19.17 -0.73
C ARG A 117 6.62 18.55 -1.90
N SER A 118 7.13 18.63 -3.12
CA SER A 118 6.46 18.10 -4.32
C SER A 118 6.49 16.58 -4.34
N GLN A 119 7.63 15.98 -3.99
CA GLN A 119 7.79 14.54 -3.87
C GLN A 119 6.90 13.98 -2.74
N ALA A 120 6.88 14.67 -1.58
CA ALA A 120 6.03 14.28 -0.47
C ALA A 120 4.54 14.37 -0.82
N ASP A 121 4.10 15.40 -1.53
CA ASP A 121 2.71 15.54 -1.97
C ASP A 121 2.32 14.43 -2.95
N LYS A 122 3.19 14.10 -3.90
CA LYS A 122 3.00 12.99 -4.82
C LYS A 122 2.92 11.65 -4.06
N PHE A 123 3.85 11.41 -3.14
CA PHE A 123 3.89 10.17 -2.35
C PHE A 123 2.65 10.03 -1.47
N VAL A 124 2.29 11.05 -0.70
CA VAL A 124 1.08 11.05 0.13
C VAL A 124 -0.16 10.78 -0.72
N GLY A 125 -0.27 11.40 -1.92
CA GLY A 125 -1.41 11.21 -2.83
C GLY A 125 -1.57 9.78 -3.35
N MET A 126 -0.51 8.98 -3.39
CA MET A 126 -0.59 7.57 -3.76
C MET A 126 -1.33 6.74 -2.70
N TYR A 127 -1.26 7.14 -1.42
CA TYR A 127 -1.80 6.38 -0.30
C TYR A 127 -3.03 7.03 0.34
N VAL A 128 -3.18 8.35 0.22
CA VAL A 128 -4.29 9.11 0.83
C VAL A 128 -5.07 9.83 -0.27
N ASN A 129 -6.20 9.26 -0.63
CA ASN A 129 -7.08 9.70 -1.71
C ASN A 129 -8.52 9.20 -1.44
N ASP A 130 -9.41 9.33 -2.40
CA ASP A 130 -10.82 8.93 -2.27
C ASP A 130 -11.00 7.46 -1.87
N TRP A 131 -10.13 6.55 -2.34
CA TRP A 131 -10.13 5.14 -1.92
C TRP A 131 -9.83 4.94 -0.43
N THR A 132 -9.14 5.90 0.20
CA THR A 132 -8.85 5.86 1.63
C THR A 132 -10.08 6.21 2.46
N ILE A 133 -11.00 7.03 1.92
CA ILE A 133 -12.28 7.36 2.56
C ILE A 133 -13.24 6.18 2.48
N ASP A 134 -13.39 5.60 1.28
CA ASP A 134 -14.22 4.43 1.05
C ASP A 134 -13.69 3.63 -0.14
N PHE A 135 -13.59 2.33 0.03
CA PHE A 135 -13.20 1.44 -1.07
C PHE A 135 -14.21 1.43 -2.22
N GLY A 136 -15.46 1.78 -1.95
CA GLY A 136 -16.54 1.63 -2.93
C GLY A 136 -16.68 0.18 -3.43
N PRO A 137 -17.60 -0.10 -4.34
CA PRO A 137 -17.78 -1.45 -4.89
C PRO A 137 -16.50 -2.00 -5.53
N ARG A 138 -15.83 -1.16 -6.31
CA ARG A 138 -14.64 -1.56 -7.07
C ARG A 138 -13.42 -1.82 -6.21
N GLY A 139 -13.21 -1.03 -5.16
CA GLY A 139 -12.12 -1.27 -4.20
C GLY A 139 -12.38 -2.50 -3.32
N ARG A 140 -13.63 -2.73 -2.91
CA ARG A 140 -14.03 -3.97 -2.20
C ARG A 140 -13.80 -5.21 -3.05
N GLU A 141 -14.14 -5.14 -4.35
CA GLU A 141 -13.83 -6.20 -5.32
C GLU A 141 -12.32 -6.43 -5.45
N ALA A 142 -11.53 -5.36 -5.51
CA ALA A 142 -10.07 -5.45 -5.60
C ALA A 142 -9.45 -6.17 -4.40
N VAL A 143 -9.84 -5.80 -3.17
CA VAL A 143 -9.37 -6.46 -1.94
C VAL A 143 -9.79 -7.94 -1.91
N THR A 144 -11.04 -8.22 -2.27
CA THR A 144 -11.58 -9.59 -2.32
C THR A 144 -10.82 -10.44 -3.32
N THR A 145 -10.58 -9.90 -4.52
CA THR A 145 -9.86 -10.59 -5.59
C THR A 145 -8.41 -10.87 -5.20
N LEU A 146 -7.72 -9.89 -4.59
CA LEU A 146 -6.34 -10.07 -4.15
C LEU A 146 -6.21 -11.19 -3.11
N LEU A 147 -7.06 -11.18 -2.09
CA LEU A 147 -7.01 -12.18 -1.03
C LEU A 147 -7.48 -13.56 -1.50
N LYS A 148 -8.47 -13.60 -2.41
CA LYS A 148 -8.91 -14.85 -3.03
C LYS A 148 -7.78 -15.48 -3.85
N ARG A 149 -7.12 -14.74 -4.73
CA ARG A 149 -5.98 -15.24 -5.50
C ARG A 149 -4.84 -15.72 -4.60
N ALA A 150 -4.56 -14.98 -3.53
CA ALA A 150 -3.53 -15.38 -2.56
C ALA A 150 -3.84 -16.73 -1.90
N TYR A 151 -5.11 -17.02 -1.64
CA TYR A 151 -5.55 -18.30 -1.12
C TYR A 151 -5.51 -19.40 -2.20
N ASP A 152 -6.02 -19.13 -3.39
CA ASP A 152 -6.03 -20.08 -4.51
C ASP A 152 -4.60 -20.54 -4.87
N GLU A 153 -3.64 -19.61 -4.86
CA GLU A 153 -2.20 -19.86 -5.10
C GLU A 153 -1.45 -20.36 -3.85
N LYS A 154 -2.16 -20.64 -2.76
CA LYS A 154 -1.61 -21.15 -1.48
C LYS A 154 -0.53 -20.25 -0.85
N ILE A 155 -0.56 -18.96 -1.15
CA ILE A 155 0.32 -17.96 -0.52
C ILE A 155 -0.13 -17.70 0.91
N ILE A 156 -1.45 -17.70 1.15
CA ILE A 156 -2.03 -17.65 2.49
C ILE A 156 -2.72 -18.97 2.82
N PRO A 157 -2.64 -19.45 4.08
CA PRO A 157 -3.10 -20.79 4.46
C PRO A 157 -4.62 -20.93 4.57
N HIS A 158 -5.34 -19.83 4.74
CA HIS A 158 -6.78 -19.84 4.96
C HIS A 158 -7.49 -18.76 4.15
N PRO A 159 -8.74 -19.00 3.69
CA PRO A 159 -9.53 -17.96 3.05
C PRO A 159 -9.86 -16.84 4.04
N VAL A 160 -9.82 -15.61 3.57
CA VAL A 160 -10.13 -14.43 4.40
C VAL A 160 -11.61 -14.08 4.26
N LYS A 161 -12.34 -14.07 5.38
CA LYS A 161 -13.71 -13.54 5.43
C LYS A 161 -13.63 -12.02 5.63
N LEU A 162 -13.92 -11.29 4.56
CA LEU A 162 -13.94 -9.83 4.59
C LEU A 162 -15.30 -9.31 5.09
N GLU A 163 -15.24 -8.35 5.98
CA GLU A 163 -16.37 -7.53 6.40
C GLU A 163 -15.91 -6.07 6.37
N PHE A 164 -16.66 -5.23 5.68
CA PHE A 164 -16.37 -3.81 5.55
C PHE A 164 -17.31 -3.03 6.47
N ILE A 165 -16.77 -2.12 7.27
CA ILE A 165 -17.50 -1.27 8.20
C ILE A 165 -17.64 0.13 7.60
N GLY A 166 -18.87 0.60 7.43
CA GLY A 166 -19.19 1.96 6.94
C GLY A 166 -19.79 2.03 5.58
#